data_142bfb39bdd262b442f3954e93c4ed8f
#
_entry.id   142bfb39bdd262b442f3954e93c4ed8f
#
_cell.length_a   1.000
_cell.length_b   1.000
_cell.length_c   1.000
_cell.angle_alpha   90.00
_cell.angle_beta   90.00
_cell.angle_gamma   90.00
#
_symmetry.space_group_name_H-M   'P 1'
#
loop_
_entity.id
_entity.type
_entity.pdbx_description
1 polymer ?
#
loop_
_entity_poly.entity_id
_entity_poly.type
_entity_poly.pdbx_seq_one_letter_code
_entity_poly.pdbx_strand_id
1 'polypeptide(L)'
;MDSTARIESAWKIAKDYYEEFGVDAEAALAALQEIPISIHCWQGDDVVGFEHDAGGASGGILATGNYPGRARNASELRQDLDQAMSMIPGTKRVNLHAIYAETGGGVDRADLAPEHFRSWIAWAKERGIALDFNPTCFSHPNSATGFTLSSRDDAVRAYWIRHVQACRRIAAEFGCALGKRSLMNIWIPDGFKDIPADRMTARRLLKESLDEILSVPMDPALMRDAVESKLFGIGLESCTVGSHEFYLGYAVKNGVMLTLDSGHFHPTEAISDKISSVLLYLDEILLHVSRPVRWDSDHVVILDDELQMIANEIVRCGRDRVNIALDYFDATINRVAAWAVGTRAMQKALCRALLEPPALKRMEAAGDYTGRLVLSEELKSMPWEAAYAWFCLKNGVPAEATGVLDAVRSYEQNVTSKRA
;
A
#
# COMPACT_ATOMS: atom_id res chain seq x y z
N MET A 1 24.52 16.54 25.40
CA MET A 1 24.08 15.15 25.53
C MET A 1 24.06 14.57 24.13
N ASP A 2 24.71 13.44 23.90
CA ASP A 2 24.63 12.75 22.63
C ASP A 2 23.16 12.41 22.27
N SER A 3 22.81 12.43 20.98
CA SER A 3 21.44 12.15 20.52
C SER A 3 20.95 10.78 21.02
N THR A 4 21.80 9.78 20.97
CA THR A 4 21.51 8.43 21.48
C THR A 4 21.15 8.44 22.97
N ALA A 5 21.98 9.07 23.80
CA ALA A 5 21.74 9.14 25.26
C ALA A 5 20.45 9.93 25.59
N ARG A 6 20.08 10.92 24.75
CA ARG A 6 18.82 11.65 24.89
C ARG A 6 17.61 10.76 24.58
N ILE A 7 17.67 9.99 23.50
CA ILE A 7 16.59 9.07 23.09
C ILE A 7 16.41 7.98 24.15
N GLU A 8 17.51 7.39 24.66
CA GLU A 8 17.46 6.37 25.71
C GLU A 8 16.80 6.90 26.99
N SER A 9 17.18 8.11 27.40
CA SER A 9 16.61 8.75 28.59
C SER A 9 15.11 9.05 28.42
N ALA A 10 14.71 9.57 27.23
CA ALA A 10 13.32 9.83 26.92
C ALA A 10 12.49 8.54 26.85
N TRP A 11 13.03 7.49 26.26
CA TRP A 11 12.39 6.16 26.22
C TRP A 11 12.13 5.61 27.62
N LYS A 12 13.10 5.70 28.53
CA LYS A 12 12.93 5.22 29.90
C LYS A 12 11.75 5.92 30.60
N ILE A 13 11.68 7.24 30.47
CA ILE A 13 10.57 8.03 31.03
C ILE A 13 9.24 7.64 30.38
N ALA A 14 9.22 7.49 29.04
CA ALA A 14 8.02 7.09 28.32
C ALA A 14 7.53 5.72 28.73
N LYS A 15 8.44 4.75 28.88
CA LYS A 15 8.10 3.39 29.32
C LYS A 15 7.47 3.39 30.71
N ASP A 16 8.08 4.06 31.68
CA ASP A 16 7.54 4.19 33.03
C ASP A 16 6.15 4.85 33.02
N TYR A 17 5.96 5.89 32.18
CA TYR A 17 4.68 6.57 32.01
C TYR A 17 3.59 5.63 31.46
N TYR A 18 3.87 4.85 30.40
CA TYR A 18 2.91 3.90 29.83
C TYR A 18 2.56 2.76 30.80
N GLU A 19 3.49 2.32 31.63
CA GLU A 19 3.26 1.30 32.66
C GLU A 19 2.19 1.76 33.67
N GLU A 20 2.14 3.05 34.05
CA GLU A 20 1.11 3.63 34.91
C GLU A 20 -0.31 3.48 34.31
N PHE A 21 -0.43 3.44 32.97
CA PHE A 21 -1.69 3.20 32.25
C PHE A 21 -1.93 1.73 31.92
N GLY A 22 -1.08 0.82 32.41
CA GLY A 22 -1.19 -0.62 32.19
C GLY A 22 -0.82 -1.05 30.77
N VAL A 23 0.09 -0.31 30.09
CA VAL A 23 0.60 -0.61 28.76
C VAL A 23 2.01 -1.14 28.85
N ASP A 24 2.26 -2.32 28.30
CA ASP A 24 3.61 -2.84 28.07
C ASP A 24 4.18 -2.21 26.78
N ALA A 25 4.93 -1.14 26.93
CA ALA A 25 5.49 -0.40 25.80
C ALA A 25 6.58 -1.20 25.05
N GLU A 26 7.28 -2.13 25.69
CA GLU A 26 8.24 -3.02 25.00
C GLU A 26 7.52 -4.04 24.13
N ALA A 27 6.46 -4.66 24.65
CA ALA A 27 5.62 -5.56 23.86
C ALA A 27 4.94 -4.84 22.69
N ALA A 28 4.54 -3.58 22.86
CA ALA A 28 4.01 -2.73 21.79
C ALA A 28 5.03 -2.51 20.67
N LEU A 29 6.29 -2.18 21.00
CA LEU A 29 7.35 -2.01 20.01
C LEU A 29 7.78 -3.33 19.35
N ALA A 30 7.78 -4.44 20.09
CA ALA A 30 7.98 -5.77 19.51
C ALA A 30 6.87 -6.12 18.52
N ALA A 31 5.63 -5.79 18.84
CA ALA A 31 4.50 -5.96 17.93
C ALA A 31 4.61 -5.07 16.68
N LEU A 32 5.07 -3.82 16.83
CA LEU A 32 5.32 -2.93 15.69
C LEU A 32 6.39 -3.47 14.74
N GLN A 33 7.43 -4.12 15.28
CA GLN A 33 8.49 -4.75 14.49
C GLN A 33 7.95 -5.81 13.53
N GLU A 34 6.92 -6.54 13.94
CA GLU A 34 6.34 -7.66 13.19
C GLU A 34 5.26 -7.24 12.19
N ILE A 35 4.78 -5.98 12.20
CA ILE A 35 3.78 -5.50 11.24
C ILE A 35 4.48 -5.07 9.95
N PRO A 36 4.36 -5.84 8.84
CA PRO A 36 4.99 -5.47 7.59
C PRO A 36 4.19 -4.37 6.89
N ILE A 37 4.89 -3.41 6.31
CA ILE A 37 4.30 -2.40 5.42
C ILE A 37 4.85 -2.62 4.02
N SER A 38 3.96 -2.75 3.04
CA SER A 38 4.30 -2.92 1.63
C SER A 38 4.50 -1.56 0.97
N ILE A 39 5.73 -1.29 0.57
CA ILE A 39 6.16 -0.04 -0.05
C ILE A 39 5.97 -0.19 -1.57
N HIS A 40 5.14 0.64 -2.16
CA HIS A 40 4.87 0.66 -3.58
C HIS A 40 6.06 1.23 -4.37
N CYS A 41 6.49 0.54 -5.43
CA CYS A 41 7.68 0.95 -6.17
C CYS A 41 7.44 2.15 -7.11
N TRP A 42 6.20 2.37 -7.53
CA TRP A 42 5.83 3.36 -8.57
C TRP A 42 5.95 4.83 -8.14
N GLN A 43 6.15 5.13 -6.87
CA GLN A 43 6.58 6.46 -6.42
C GLN A 43 7.96 6.84 -6.98
N GLY A 44 8.84 5.88 -7.28
CA GLY A 44 10.22 6.14 -7.69
C GLY A 44 10.38 6.58 -9.14
N ASP A 45 9.41 6.25 -9.99
CA ASP A 45 9.46 6.52 -11.43
C ASP A 45 8.20 7.20 -11.99
N ASP A 46 7.32 7.72 -11.11
CA ASP A 46 6.08 8.41 -11.49
C ASP A 46 5.09 7.51 -12.26
N VAL A 47 5.03 6.22 -11.91
CA VAL A 47 4.13 5.20 -12.50
C VAL A 47 4.39 4.97 -14.01
N VAL A 48 5.57 5.28 -14.52
CA VAL A 48 5.89 5.12 -15.95
C VAL A 48 6.21 3.67 -16.31
N GLY A 49 6.90 2.96 -15.43
CA GLY A 49 7.40 1.62 -15.75
C GLY A 49 8.59 1.62 -16.72
N PHE A 50 9.01 0.43 -17.12
CA PHE A 50 10.21 0.26 -17.96
C PHE A 50 9.92 -0.48 -19.28
N GLU A 51 8.66 -0.51 -19.71
CA GLU A 51 8.28 -1.01 -21.03
C GLU A 51 8.66 0.01 -22.11
N HIS A 52 9.33 -0.44 -23.18
CA HIS A 52 9.84 0.43 -24.23
C HIS A 52 8.76 1.05 -25.14
N ASP A 53 7.56 0.45 -25.18
CA ASP A 53 6.46 0.84 -26.06
C ASP A 53 5.21 1.32 -25.30
N ALA A 54 5.34 1.67 -24.02
CA ALA A 54 4.21 2.16 -23.24
C ALA A 54 3.69 3.48 -23.84
N GLY A 55 2.52 3.42 -24.46
CA GLY A 55 1.74 4.64 -24.75
C GLY A 55 1.59 5.43 -23.46
N GLY A 56 1.71 6.74 -23.51
CA GLY A 56 1.74 7.60 -22.32
C GLY A 56 0.67 7.27 -21.28
N ALA A 57 0.86 7.69 -20.05
CA ALA A 57 -0.02 7.42 -18.92
C ALA A 57 -1.50 7.64 -19.28
N SER A 58 -2.34 6.66 -18.94
CA SER A 58 -3.78 6.66 -19.22
C SER A 58 -4.56 6.09 -18.04
N GLY A 59 -5.87 6.21 -18.05
CA GLY A 59 -6.73 5.66 -16.99
C GLY A 59 -6.79 6.49 -15.71
N GLY A 60 -6.41 7.79 -15.77
CA GLY A 60 -6.44 8.69 -14.62
C GLY A 60 -5.19 8.61 -13.71
N ILE A 61 -4.18 7.84 -14.11
CA ILE A 61 -2.93 7.67 -13.35
C ILE A 61 -1.89 8.60 -13.96
N LEU A 62 -1.70 9.76 -13.33
CA LEU A 62 -0.70 10.75 -13.71
C LEU A 62 -0.07 11.33 -12.45
N ALA A 63 1.21 11.06 -12.25
CA ALA A 63 1.99 11.78 -11.24
C ALA A 63 2.12 13.25 -11.63
N THR A 64 1.79 14.14 -10.72
CA THR A 64 1.91 15.58 -10.91
C THR A 64 3.27 16.06 -10.42
N GLY A 65 3.99 16.80 -11.24
CA GLY A 65 5.28 17.39 -10.91
C GLY A 65 6.40 16.94 -11.84
N ASN A 66 7.57 17.49 -11.59
CA ASN A 66 8.78 17.23 -12.40
C ASN A 66 10.05 17.28 -11.53
N TYR A 67 9.97 16.82 -10.29
CA TYR A 67 11.15 16.76 -9.42
C TYR A 67 12.25 15.94 -10.10
N PRO A 68 13.50 16.41 -10.12
CA PRO A 68 14.58 15.74 -10.85
C PRO A 68 14.95 14.37 -10.25
N GLY A 69 15.64 13.54 -11.03
CA GLY A 69 16.26 12.32 -10.54
C GLY A 69 15.35 11.09 -10.47
N ARG A 70 14.26 11.06 -11.25
CA ARG A 70 13.38 9.90 -11.42
C ARG A 70 14.20 8.66 -11.83
N ALA A 71 13.84 7.47 -11.29
CA ALA A 71 14.42 6.21 -11.72
C ALA A 71 14.06 5.92 -13.19
N ARG A 72 15.05 5.49 -13.98
CA ARG A 72 14.93 5.26 -15.43
C ARG A 72 14.92 3.78 -15.81
N ASN A 73 15.24 2.93 -14.85
CA ASN A 73 15.28 1.48 -15.00
C ASN A 73 15.16 0.79 -13.63
N ALA A 74 14.95 -0.52 -13.64
CA ALA A 74 14.75 -1.31 -12.44
C ALA A 74 15.95 -1.30 -11.48
N SER A 75 17.17 -1.16 -11.98
CA SER A 75 18.37 -1.08 -11.13
C SER A 75 18.40 0.23 -10.32
N GLU A 76 18.11 1.36 -10.96
CA GLU A 76 18.00 2.66 -10.29
C GLU A 76 16.84 2.67 -9.28
N LEU A 77 15.72 2.05 -9.65
CA LEU A 77 14.56 1.96 -8.77
C LEU A 77 14.86 1.12 -7.51
N ARG A 78 15.54 -0.02 -7.65
CA ARG A 78 16.01 -0.81 -6.51
C ARG A 78 17.00 -0.04 -5.63
N GLN A 79 17.89 0.74 -6.22
CA GLN A 79 18.84 1.58 -5.49
C GLN A 79 18.10 2.67 -4.68
N ASP A 80 17.07 3.29 -5.25
CA ASP A 80 16.26 4.30 -4.56
C ASP A 80 15.43 3.68 -3.42
N LEU A 81 14.88 2.49 -3.64
CA LEU A 81 14.19 1.72 -2.60
C LEU A 81 15.14 1.34 -1.45
N ASP A 82 16.37 0.93 -1.75
CA ASP A 82 17.39 0.66 -0.73
C ASP A 82 17.65 1.88 0.14
N GLN A 83 17.80 3.05 -0.50
CA GLN A 83 17.99 4.30 0.22
C GLN A 83 16.78 4.65 1.09
N ALA A 84 15.55 4.51 0.57
CA ALA A 84 14.36 4.76 1.35
C ALA A 84 14.25 3.80 2.54
N MET A 85 14.46 2.51 2.32
CA MET A 85 14.40 1.48 3.36
C MET A 85 15.47 1.64 4.45
N SER A 86 16.61 2.27 4.14
CA SER A 86 17.65 2.58 5.14
C SER A 86 17.20 3.62 6.18
N MET A 87 16.10 4.33 5.92
CA MET A 87 15.51 5.32 6.82
C MET A 87 14.21 4.86 7.49
N ILE A 88 13.75 3.64 7.19
CA ILE A 88 12.49 3.09 7.66
C ILE A 88 12.77 1.92 8.62
N PRO A 89 12.34 1.99 9.89
CA PRO A 89 12.51 0.86 10.83
C PRO A 89 11.55 -0.30 10.52
N GLY A 90 11.74 -1.44 11.20
CA GLY A 90 10.82 -2.57 11.18
C GLY A 90 10.78 -3.38 9.88
N THR A 91 9.82 -4.28 9.80
CA THR A 91 9.63 -5.22 8.68
C THR A 91 8.99 -4.52 7.49
N LYS A 92 9.53 -4.78 6.30
CA LYS A 92 9.10 -4.16 5.05
C LYS A 92 8.78 -5.20 3.99
N ARG A 93 7.93 -4.83 3.06
CA ARG A 93 7.64 -5.52 1.80
C ARG A 93 7.77 -4.50 0.66
N VAL A 94 7.87 -4.95 -0.57
CA VAL A 94 7.82 -4.05 -1.74
C VAL A 94 6.75 -4.54 -2.69
N ASN A 95 5.94 -3.60 -3.16
CA ASN A 95 4.87 -3.84 -4.11
C ASN A 95 5.28 -3.42 -5.52
N LEU A 96 5.15 -4.34 -6.47
CA LEU A 96 5.49 -4.14 -7.87
C LEU A 96 4.24 -4.16 -8.74
N HIS A 97 4.35 -3.52 -9.91
CA HIS A 97 3.42 -3.68 -11.02
C HIS A 97 4.07 -4.49 -12.17
N ALA A 98 3.24 -5.04 -13.04
CA ALA A 98 3.72 -5.79 -14.20
C ALA A 98 4.66 -4.98 -15.12
N ILE A 99 4.47 -3.65 -15.20
CA ILE A 99 5.31 -2.74 -15.99
C ILE A 99 6.76 -2.60 -15.50
N TYR A 100 7.09 -3.17 -14.33
CA TYR A 100 8.46 -3.19 -13.80
C TYR A 100 9.22 -4.48 -14.14
N ALA A 101 8.71 -5.26 -15.10
CA ALA A 101 9.39 -6.41 -15.66
C ALA A 101 10.70 -6.02 -16.37
N GLU A 102 11.72 -6.86 -16.24
CA GLU A 102 13.02 -6.70 -16.94
C GLU A 102 13.06 -7.69 -18.11
N THR A 103 12.39 -7.34 -19.21
CA THR A 103 12.23 -8.22 -20.40
C THR A 103 13.35 -8.07 -21.43
N GLY A 104 14.12 -6.99 -21.38
CA GLY A 104 15.07 -6.65 -22.44
C GLY A 104 14.41 -6.17 -23.74
N GLY A 105 13.07 -6.02 -23.75
CA GLY A 105 12.26 -5.59 -24.91
C GLY A 105 11.55 -6.77 -25.60
N GLY A 106 10.45 -6.46 -26.30
CA GLY A 106 9.78 -7.41 -27.19
C GLY A 106 8.88 -8.47 -26.54
N VAL A 107 8.65 -8.42 -25.23
CA VAL A 107 7.69 -9.31 -24.55
C VAL A 107 6.39 -8.55 -24.30
N ASP A 108 5.29 -9.11 -24.80
CA ASP A 108 3.95 -8.57 -24.56
C ASP A 108 3.59 -8.70 -23.07
N ARG A 109 2.86 -7.71 -22.56
CA ARG A 109 2.46 -7.67 -21.13
C ARG A 109 1.64 -8.89 -20.71
N ALA A 110 0.85 -9.47 -21.63
CA ALA A 110 0.08 -10.68 -21.36
C ALA A 110 0.93 -11.98 -21.37
N ASP A 111 2.17 -11.92 -21.86
CA ASP A 111 3.10 -13.03 -21.92
C ASP A 111 4.25 -12.93 -20.90
N LEU A 112 4.09 -12.02 -19.92
CA LEU A 112 5.04 -11.92 -18.81
C LEU A 112 5.10 -13.22 -18.01
N ALA A 113 6.31 -13.52 -17.50
CA ALA A 113 6.58 -14.73 -16.74
C ALA A 113 7.55 -14.42 -15.58
N PRO A 114 7.67 -15.32 -14.59
CA PRO A 114 8.53 -15.11 -13.42
C PRO A 114 10.00 -14.78 -13.75
N GLU A 115 10.52 -15.27 -14.86
CA GLU A 115 11.89 -14.98 -15.30
C GLU A 115 12.16 -13.49 -15.53
N HIS A 116 11.15 -12.70 -15.87
CA HIS A 116 11.29 -11.27 -16.08
C HIS A 116 11.40 -10.47 -14.76
N PHE A 117 11.28 -11.17 -13.63
CA PHE A 117 11.40 -10.59 -12.28
C PHE A 117 12.54 -11.21 -11.46
N ARG A 118 13.44 -12.01 -12.07
CA ARG A 118 14.54 -12.68 -11.36
C ARG A 118 15.43 -11.73 -10.58
N SER A 119 15.75 -10.57 -11.14
CA SER A 119 16.58 -9.58 -10.46
C SER A 119 15.86 -8.97 -9.24
N TRP A 120 14.53 -8.78 -9.31
CA TRP A 120 13.71 -8.35 -8.19
C TRP A 120 13.68 -9.40 -7.08
N ILE A 121 13.50 -10.67 -7.44
CA ILE A 121 13.53 -11.80 -6.49
C ILE A 121 14.90 -11.88 -5.81
N ALA A 122 15.99 -11.83 -6.57
CA ALA A 122 17.35 -11.89 -6.03
C ALA A 122 17.60 -10.71 -5.06
N TRP A 123 17.24 -9.48 -5.46
CA TRP A 123 17.36 -8.30 -4.64
C TRP A 123 16.53 -8.38 -3.34
N ALA A 124 15.30 -8.85 -3.42
CA ALA A 124 14.43 -9.01 -2.25
C ALA A 124 14.96 -10.08 -1.30
N LYS A 125 15.48 -11.18 -1.84
CA LYS A 125 16.08 -12.29 -1.07
C LYS A 125 17.28 -11.83 -0.26
N GLU A 126 18.20 -11.05 -0.86
CA GLU A 126 19.36 -10.48 -0.16
C GLU A 126 18.96 -9.61 1.04
N ARG A 127 17.80 -8.93 0.95
CA ARG A 127 17.29 -8.01 1.98
C ARG A 127 16.32 -8.68 2.94
N GLY A 128 15.99 -9.94 2.71
CA GLY A 128 15.03 -10.68 3.53
C GLY A 128 13.63 -10.07 3.52
N ILE A 129 13.22 -9.40 2.43
CA ILE A 129 11.89 -8.79 2.27
C ILE A 129 10.99 -9.63 1.39
N ALA A 130 9.67 -9.42 1.48
CA ALA A 130 8.69 -10.00 0.58
C ALA A 130 8.39 -9.06 -0.60
N LEU A 131 7.88 -9.64 -1.69
CA LEU A 131 7.35 -8.91 -2.83
C LEU A 131 5.84 -9.15 -2.96
N ASP A 132 5.11 -8.06 -3.22
CA ASP A 132 3.72 -8.05 -3.61
C ASP A 132 3.59 -7.63 -5.08
N PHE A 133 2.42 -7.85 -5.69
CA PHE A 133 2.30 -7.68 -7.12
C PHE A 133 0.94 -7.13 -7.55
N ASN A 134 0.93 -6.38 -8.66
CA ASN A 134 -0.29 -5.90 -9.32
C ASN A 134 -0.21 -6.14 -10.83
N PRO A 135 -1.28 -6.60 -11.47
CA PRO A 135 -1.41 -6.49 -12.91
C PRO A 135 -1.51 -5.01 -13.29
N THR A 136 -1.06 -4.67 -14.49
CA THR A 136 -1.15 -3.30 -15.00
C THR A 136 -2.15 -3.25 -16.14
N CYS A 137 -3.44 -3.05 -15.78
CA CYS A 137 -4.54 -3.02 -16.73
C CYS A 137 -4.81 -1.61 -17.31
N PHE A 138 -3.80 -0.76 -17.39
CA PHE A 138 -3.87 0.61 -17.88
C PHE A 138 -2.64 0.96 -18.73
N SER A 139 -2.63 2.15 -19.36
CA SER A 139 -1.51 2.64 -20.18
C SER A 139 -1.07 1.61 -21.23
N HIS A 140 -2.03 1.07 -22.00
CA HIS A 140 -1.81 0.05 -23.02
C HIS A 140 -2.82 0.24 -24.18
N PRO A 141 -2.47 -0.09 -25.44
CA PRO A 141 -3.41 0.02 -26.57
C PRO A 141 -4.75 -0.69 -26.31
N ASN A 142 -4.74 -1.86 -25.68
CA ASN A 142 -5.95 -2.62 -25.34
C ASN A 142 -6.78 -2.00 -24.19
N SER A 143 -6.31 -0.91 -23.56
CA SER A 143 -7.10 -0.13 -22.59
C SER A 143 -7.61 1.20 -23.15
N ALA A 144 -7.34 1.51 -24.42
CA ALA A 144 -7.66 2.81 -25.04
C ALA A 144 -9.17 3.15 -25.06
N THR A 145 -10.03 2.15 -25.00
CA THR A 145 -11.49 2.35 -24.93
C THR A 145 -12.01 2.68 -23.53
N GLY A 146 -11.14 2.65 -22.49
CA GLY A 146 -11.54 2.77 -21.09
C GLY A 146 -12.12 1.48 -20.49
N PHE A 147 -12.04 0.36 -21.20
CA PHE A 147 -12.54 -0.95 -20.74
C PHE A 147 -11.48 -2.03 -20.94
N THR A 148 -11.28 -2.84 -19.92
CA THR A 148 -10.34 -3.96 -19.89
C THR A 148 -11.08 -5.28 -19.61
N LEU A 149 -11.14 -5.73 -18.37
CA LEU A 149 -11.82 -6.96 -17.95
C LEU A 149 -13.35 -6.90 -18.13
N SER A 150 -13.93 -5.71 -18.32
CA SER A 150 -15.34 -5.52 -18.61
C SER A 150 -15.64 -5.11 -20.06
N SER A 151 -14.64 -5.16 -20.94
CA SER A 151 -14.82 -4.82 -22.35
C SER A 151 -15.87 -5.69 -23.01
N ARG A 152 -16.66 -5.10 -23.93
CA ARG A 152 -17.58 -5.84 -24.81
C ARG A 152 -16.86 -6.58 -25.93
N ASP A 153 -15.61 -6.21 -26.21
CA ASP A 153 -14.75 -6.91 -27.15
C ASP A 153 -14.12 -8.13 -26.46
N ASP A 154 -14.47 -9.32 -26.94
CA ASP A 154 -14.01 -10.59 -26.40
C ASP A 154 -12.49 -10.75 -26.51
N ALA A 155 -11.86 -10.22 -27.55
CA ALA A 155 -10.41 -10.29 -27.75
C ALA A 155 -9.68 -9.43 -26.72
N VAL A 156 -10.21 -8.24 -26.42
CA VAL A 156 -9.68 -7.35 -25.37
C VAL A 156 -9.82 -8.02 -23.99
N ARG A 157 -10.97 -8.61 -23.67
CA ARG A 157 -11.16 -9.32 -22.41
C ARG A 157 -10.20 -10.52 -22.27
N ALA A 158 -10.10 -11.35 -23.30
CA ALA A 158 -9.20 -12.50 -23.31
C ALA A 158 -7.73 -12.10 -23.12
N TYR A 159 -7.32 -10.97 -23.70
CA TYR A 159 -5.99 -10.40 -23.48
C TYR A 159 -5.76 -10.09 -22.00
N TRP A 160 -6.66 -9.35 -21.36
CA TRP A 160 -6.50 -8.93 -19.98
C TRP A 160 -6.66 -10.09 -18.98
N ILE A 161 -7.53 -11.07 -19.25
CA ILE A 161 -7.64 -12.30 -18.46
C ILE A 161 -6.29 -13.04 -18.47
N ARG A 162 -5.69 -13.23 -19.66
CA ARG A 162 -4.37 -13.87 -19.81
C ARG A 162 -3.29 -13.10 -19.05
N HIS A 163 -3.29 -11.76 -19.15
CA HIS A 163 -2.37 -10.91 -18.41
C HIS A 163 -2.48 -11.11 -16.89
N VAL A 164 -3.69 -11.03 -16.32
CA VAL A 164 -3.90 -11.18 -14.89
C VAL A 164 -3.53 -12.59 -14.42
N GLN A 165 -3.84 -13.63 -15.22
CA GLN A 165 -3.41 -15.01 -14.93
C GLN A 165 -1.88 -15.15 -14.94
N ALA A 166 -1.18 -14.46 -15.83
CA ALA A 166 0.29 -14.41 -15.84
C ALA A 166 0.81 -13.74 -14.55
N CYS A 167 0.21 -12.63 -14.14
CA CYS A 167 0.57 -11.93 -12.91
C CYS A 167 0.37 -12.80 -11.66
N ARG A 168 -0.70 -13.60 -11.59
CA ARG A 168 -0.91 -14.57 -10.50
C ARG A 168 0.20 -15.59 -10.39
N ARG A 169 0.70 -16.10 -11.53
CA ARG A 169 1.84 -17.03 -11.54
C ARG A 169 3.13 -16.35 -11.06
N ILE A 170 3.35 -15.08 -11.43
CA ILE A 170 4.49 -14.28 -10.97
C ILE A 170 4.41 -14.06 -9.46
N ALA A 171 3.25 -13.67 -8.93
CA ALA A 171 3.03 -13.49 -7.49
C ALA A 171 3.26 -14.80 -6.71
N ALA A 172 2.78 -15.93 -7.21
CA ALA A 172 3.03 -17.23 -6.60
C ALA A 172 4.53 -17.60 -6.58
N GLU A 173 5.28 -17.29 -7.65
CA GLU A 173 6.73 -17.46 -7.66
C GLU A 173 7.44 -16.56 -6.66
N PHE A 174 6.98 -15.31 -6.45
CA PHE A 174 7.52 -14.47 -5.38
C PHE A 174 7.37 -15.16 -4.02
N GLY A 175 6.18 -15.67 -3.73
CA GLY A 175 5.92 -16.39 -2.49
C GLY A 175 6.81 -17.62 -2.34
N CYS A 176 6.95 -18.40 -3.38
CA CYS A 176 7.79 -19.60 -3.41
C CYS A 176 9.27 -19.29 -3.21
N ALA A 177 9.81 -18.37 -4.02
CA ALA A 177 11.24 -18.04 -4.02
C ALA A 177 11.72 -17.33 -2.75
N LEU A 178 10.86 -16.54 -2.13
CA LEU A 178 11.18 -15.73 -0.94
C LEU A 178 10.75 -16.40 0.38
N GLY A 179 9.95 -17.49 0.32
CA GLY A 179 9.38 -18.13 1.50
C GLY A 179 8.47 -17.23 2.31
N LYS A 180 7.85 -16.24 1.66
CA LYS A 180 6.95 -15.25 2.25
C LYS A 180 5.79 -15.02 1.30
N ARG A 181 4.57 -15.27 1.76
CA ARG A 181 3.36 -15.12 0.97
C ARG A 181 3.29 -13.76 0.26
N SER A 182 3.05 -13.74 -1.05
CA SER A 182 2.83 -12.56 -1.86
C SER A 182 1.36 -12.15 -1.86
N LEU A 183 1.08 -10.87 -1.92
CA LEU A 183 -0.26 -10.31 -2.08
C LEU A 183 -0.38 -9.80 -3.52
N MET A 184 -1.45 -10.17 -4.21
CA MET A 184 -1.70 -9.73 -5.57
C MET A 184 -3.02 -8.95 -5.63
N ASN A 185 -2.95 -7.68 -5.97
CA ASN A 185 -4.09 -6.79 -6.01
C ASN A 185 -4.57 -6.53 -7.43
N ILE A 186 -5.82 -6.88 -7.73
CA ILE A 186 -6.45 -6.67 -9.04
C ILE A 186 -7.26 -5.38 -9.00
N TRP A 187 -6.74 -4.37 -9.68
CA TRP A 187 -7.40 -3.09 -9.92
C TRP A 187 -7.53 -2.83 -11.42
N ILE A 188 -8.67 -2.28 -11.86
CA ILE A 188 -8.94 -1.91 -13.26
C ILE A 188 -9.53 -0.50 -13.36
N PRO A 189 -9.24 0.25 -14.42
CA PRO A 189 -9.75 1.60 -14.62
C PRO A 189 -11.17 1.64 -15.25
N ASP A 190 -11.82 0.52 -15.45
CA ASP A 190 -13.03 0.39 -16.27
C ASP A 190 -14.20 1.22 -15.76
N GLY A 191 -14.77 2.04 -16.66
CA GLY A 191 -15.93 2.88 -16.30
C GLY A 191 -16.45 3.72 -17.45
N PHE A 192 -17.47 4.53 -17.16
CA PHE A 192 -18.16 5.39 -18.13
C PHE A 192 -18.02 6.86 -17.72
N LYS A 193 -17.76 7.72 -18.70
CA LYS A 193 -17.79 9.15 -18.50
C LYS A 193 -19.21 9.67 -18.33
N ASP A 194 -20.14 9.21 -19.18
CA ASP A 194 -21.56 9.58 -19.13
C ASP A 194 -22.41 8.44 -18.62
N ILE A 195 -23.65 8.73 -18.22
CA ILE A 195 -24.57 7.77 -17.59
C ILE A 195 -24.88 6.63 -18.55
N PRO A 196 -24.45 5.39 -18.26
CA PRO A 196 -24.75 4.26 -19.14
C PRO A 196 -26.21 3.81 -18.99
N ALA A 197 -26.79 3.36 -20.09
CA ALA A 197 -28.12 2.73 -20.09
C ALA A 197 -28.09 1.30 -19.52
N ASP A 198 -26.92 0.65 -19.54
CA ASP A 198 -26.76 -0.75 -19.15
C ASP A 198 -25.48 -0.96 -18.32
N ARG A 199 -25.61 -0.79 -17.01
CA ARG A 199 -24.54 -1.10 -16.05
C ARG A 199 -24.40 -2.60 -15.80
N MET A 200 -25.49 -3.36 -15.95
CA MET A 200 -25.53 -4.78 -15.61
C MET A 200 -24.61 -5.59 -16.53
N THR A 201 -24.64 -5.35 -17.83
CA THR A 201 -23.78 -6.08 -18.78
C THR A 201 -22.29 -5.86 -18.49
N ALA A 202 -21.84 -4.61 -18.25
CA ALA A 202 -20.44 -4.35 -17.93
C ALA A 202 -19.99 -5.08 -16.65
N ARG A 203 -20.81 -5.06 -15.60
CA ARG A 203 -20.53 -5.76 -14.34
C ARG A 203 -20.57 -7.29 -14.49
N ARG A 204 -21.47 -7.82 -15.32
CA ARG A 204 -21.51 -9.25 -15.63
C ARG A 204 -20.25 -9.69 -16.37
N LEU A 205 -19.79 -8.93 -17.36
CA LEU A 205 -18.54 -9.20 -18.08
C LEU A 205 -17.33 -9.16 -17.15
N LEU A 206 -17.25 -8.16 -16.26
CA LEU A 206 -16.20 -8.12 -15.24
C LEU A 206 -16.23 -9.36 -14.34
N LYS A 207 -17.43 -9.74 -13.86
CA LYS A 207 -17.58 -10.92 -13.02
C LYS A 207 -17.13 -12.19 -13.75
N GLU A 208 -17.54 -12.39 -15.00
CA GLU A 208 -17.16 -13.54 -15.83
C GLU A 208 -15.64 -13.59 -16.04
N SER A 209 -14.99 -12.44 -16.29
CA SER A 209 -13.55 -12.34 -16.43
C SER A 209 -12.81 -12.68 -15.11
N LEU A 210 -13.30 -12.21 -13.98
CA LEU A 210 -12.74 -12.56 -12.67
C LEU A 210 -12.94 -14.05 -12.33
N ASP A 211 -14.12 -14.60 -12.64
CA ASP A 211 -14.39 -16.04 -12.45
C ASP A 211 -13.40 -16.89 -13.26
N GLU A 212 -13.11 -16.50 -14.52
CA GLU A 212 -12.13 -17.19 -15.38
C GLU A 212 -10.70 -17.03 -14.85
N ILE A 213 -10.30 -15.83 -14.39
CA ILE A 213 -8.99 -15.59 -13.79
C ILE A 213 -8.79 -16.48 -12.56
N LEU A 214 -9.78 -16.53 -11.68
CA LEU A 214 -9.69 -17.24 -10.40
C LEU A 214 -9.97 -18.75 -10.54
N SER A 215 -10.46 -19.22 -11.69
CA SER A 215 -10.67 -20.65 -11.94
C SER A 215 -9.37 -21.47 -11.88
N VAL A 216 -8.22 -20.82 -12.11
CA VAL A 216 -6.90 -21.44 -11.92
C VAL A 216 -6.53 -21.31 -10.42
N PRO A 217 -6.54 -22.42 -9.65
CA PRO A 217 -6.24 -22.32 -8.22
C PRO A 217 -4.78 -21.98 -7.99
N MET A 218 -4.53 -21.16 -6.97
CA MET A 218 -3.19 -20.87 -6.46
C MET A 218 -3.09 -21.34 -5.01
N ASP A 219 -1.88 -21.73 -4.60
CA ASP A 219 -1.63 -22.09 -3.21
C ASP A 219 -1.72 -20.82 -2.33
N PRO A 220 -2.67 -20.76 -1.38
CA PRO A 220 -2.84 -19.59 -0.52
C PRO A 220 -1.66 -19.35 0.44
N ALA A 221 -0.77 -20.32 0.61
CA ALA A 221 0.48 -20.17 1.34
C ALA A 221 1.53 -19.40 0.53
N LEU A 222 1.44 -19.42 -0.80
CA LEU A 222 2.36 -18.70 -1.69
C LEU A 222 1.85 -17.32 -2.07
N MET A 223 0.55 -17.19 -2.35
CA MET A 223 -0.03 -15.91 -2.74
C MET A 223 -1.52 -15.82 -2.40
N ARG A 224 -2.02 -14.59 -2.24
CA ARG A 224 -3.45 -14.30 -2.06
C ARG A 224 -3.88 -13.24 -3.06
N ASP A 225 -5.03 -13.48 -3.68
CA ASP A 225 -5.68 -12.50 -4.54
C ASP A 225 -6.46 -11.50 -3.70
N ALA A 226 -6.40 -10.23 -4.09
CA ALA A 226 -7.24 -9.14 -3.62
C ALA A 226 -7.91 -8.46 -4.82
N VAL A 227 -9.09 -7.89 -4.61
CA VAL A 227 -9.82 -7.10 -5.61
C VAL A 227 -10.08 -5.71 -5.06
N GLU A 228 -9.88 -4.70 -5.89
CA GLU A 228 -9.93 -3.29 -5.50
C GLU A 228 -10.97 -2.52 -6.30
N SER A 229 -11.78 -1.74 -5.58
CA SER A 229 -12.75 -0.84 -6.18
C SER A 229 -12.11 0.48 -6.60
N LYS A 230 -12.80 1.19 -7.50
CA LYS A 230 -12.53 2.60 -7.78
C LYS A 230 -13.79 3.42 -7.54
N LEU A 231 -13.65 4.66 -7.08
CA LEU A 231 -14.78 5.55 -6.86
C LEU A 231 -15.19 6.25 -8.16
N PHE A 232 -14.39 7.19 -8.58
CA PHE A 232 -14.48 7.95 -9.83
C PHE A 232 -13.12 8.59 -10.11
N GLY A 233 -12.98 9.21 -11.26
CA GLY A 233 -11.72 9.88 -11.60
C GLY A 233 -11.78 10.35 -13.05
N ILE A 234 -10.70 10.84 -13.60
CA ILE A 234 -10.64 11.38 -14.95
C ILE A 234 -11.21 10.35 -15.95
N GLY A 235 -12.33 10.68 -16.57
CA GLY A 235 -13.03 9.81 -17.54
C GLY A 235 -14.04 8.82 -16.96
N LEU A 236 -14.24 8.79 -15.63
CA LEU A 236 -15.13 7.84 -14.95
C LEU A 236 -16.14 8.52 -14.03
N GLU A 237 -16.62 9.69 -14.41
CA GLU A 237 -17.42 10.56 -13.53
C GLU A 237 -18.81 10.01 -13.22
N SER A 238 -19.40 9.20 -14.12
CA SER A 238 -20.78 8.73 -13.94
C SER A 238 -20.89 7.31 -13.42
N CYS A 239 -19.97 6.42 -13.73
CA CYS A 239 -20.06 5.02 -13.32
C CYS A 239 -18.72 4.30 -13.45
N THR A 240 -18.19 3.81 -12.33
CA THR A 240 -17.15 2.79 -12.30
C THR A 240 -17.81 1.41 -12.41
N VAL A 241 -17.23 0.51 -13.20
CA VAL A 241 -17.76 -0.87 -13.33
C VAL A 241 -17.51 -1.62 -12.02
N GLY A 242 -16.27 -1.59 -11.54
CA GLY A 242 -15.84 -2.18 -10.28
C GLY A 242 -16.08 -1.26 -9.09
N SER A 243 -17.36 -1.08 -8.67
CA SER A 243 -17.68 -0.33 -7.46
C SER A 243 -17.38 -1.13 -6.19
N HIS A 244 -17.36 -0.45 -5.04
CA HIS A 244 -17.14 -1.09 -3.75
C HIS A 244 -18.14 -2.23 -3.49
N GLU A 245 -19.43 -2.00 -3.75
CA GLU A 245 -20.48 -3.01 -3.53
C GLU A 245 -20.30 -4.24 -4.44
N PHE A 246 -19.81 -4.03 -5.67
CA PHE A 246 -19.49 -5.13 -6.58
C PHE A 246 -18.38 -5.99 -6.02
N TYR A 247 -17.25 -5.38 -5.65
CA TYR A 247 -16.08 -6.12 -5.17
C TYR A 247 -16.26 -6.68 -3.77
N LEU A 248 -16.98 -5.99 -2.86
CA LEU A 248 -17.33 -6.55 -1.55
C LEU A 248 -18.17 -7.84 -1.72
N GLY A 249 -19.23 -7.78 -2.54
CA GLY A 249 -20.05 -8.96 -2.82
C GLY A 249 -19.24 -10.08 -3.49
N TYR A 250 -18.34 -9.73 -4.41
CA TYR A 250 -17.48 -10.69 -5.09
C TYR A 250 -16.47 -11.33 -4.13
N ALA A 251 -15.81 -10.54 -3.31
CA ALA A 251 -14.80 -11.00 -2.35
C ALA A 251 -15.41 -11.97 -1.31
N VAL A 252 -16.53 -11.59 -0.71
CA VAL A 252 -17.24 -12.43 0.27
C VAL A 252 -17.69 -13.75 -0.36
N LYS A 253 -18.22 -13.71 -1.60
CA LYS A 253 -18.69 -14.92 -2.29
C LYS A 253 -17.57 -15.89 -2.66
N ASN A 254 -16.40 -15.39 -3.03
CA ASN A 254 -15.31 -16.18 -3.61
C ASN A 254 -14.12 -16.39 -2.67
N GLY A 255 -14.15 -15.84 -1.44
CA GLY A 255 -13.10 -16.00 -0.45
C GLY A 255 -11.77 -15.34 -0.84
N VAL A 256 -11.82 -14.26 -1.63
CA VAL A 256 -10.64 -13.42 -1.94
C VAL A 256 -10.61 -12.20 -1.05
N MET A 257 -9.46 -11.57 -0.89
CA MET A 257 -9.37 -10.33 -0.11
C MET A 257 -10.06 -9.18 -0.81
N LEU A 258 -10.59 -8.25 -0.03
CA LEU A 258 -11.00 -6.94 -0.51
C LEU A 258 -9.90 -5.94 -0.19
N THR A 259 -9.51 -5.16 -1.18
CA THR A 259 -8.65 -3.99 -0.97
C THR A 259 -9.51 -2.78 -0.66
N LEU A 260 -9.23 -2.14 0.46
CA LEU A 260 -9.77 -0.84 0.83
C LEU A 260 -8.70 0.22 0.58
N ASP A 261 -8.88 1.01 -0.47
CA ASP A 261 -8.03 2.16 -0.76
C ASP A 261 -8.64 3.42 -0.14
N SER A 262 -7.82 4.18 0.58
CA SER A 262 -8.28 5.39 1.27
C SER A 262 -8.71 6.53 0.34
N GLY A 263 -8.28 6.51 -0.93
CA GLY A 263 -8.69 7.45 -1.97
C GLY A 263 -9.94 7.04 -2.73
N HIS A 264 -10.36 5.76 -2.67
CA HIS A 264 -11.41 5.22 -3.53
C HIS A 264 -12.83 5.29 -2.95
N PHE A 265 -13.05 6.21 -1.99
CA PHE A 265 -14.37 6.45 -1.38
C PHE A 265 -14.72 7.93 -1.41
N HIS A 266 -16.00 8.22 -1.22
CA HIS A 266 -16.44 9.61 -1.15
C HIS A 266 -15.71 10.33 0.01
N PRO A 267 -15.30 11.61 -0.14
CA PRO A 267 -14.53 12.33 0.88
C PRO A 267 -15.17 12.44 2.27
N THR A 268 -16.46 12.13 2.38
CA THR A 268 -17.18 12.07 3.67
C THR A 268 -17.20 10.68 4.30
N GLU A 269 -16.65 9.67 3.63
CA GLU A 269 -16.54 8.31 4.15
C GLU A 269 -15.16 8.11 4.78
N ALA A 270 -15.13 7.44 5.94
CA ALA A 270 -13.91 7.08 6.65
C ALA A 270 -13.54 5.62 6.36
N ILE A 271 -12.30 5.37 5.97
CA ILE A 271 -11.80 4.01 5.75
C ILE A 271 -11.73 3.23 7.06
N SER A 272 -11.35 3.90 8.13
CA SER A 272 -11.31 3.31 9.47
C SER A 272 -12.62 2.65 9.86
N ASP A 273 -13.77 3.24 9.50
CA ASP A 273 -15.11 2.69 9.79
C ASP A 273 -15.43 1.41 8.99
N LYS A 274 -14.75 1.19 7.86
CA LYS A 274 -15.01 0.04 6.98
C LYS A 274 -14.26 -1.22 7.43
N ILE A 275 -13.12 -1.08 8.10
CA ILE A 275 -12.22 -2.19 8.46
C ILE A 275 -12.96 -3.25 9.28
N SER A 276 -13.54 -2.86 10.40
CA SER A 276 -14.25 -3.78 11.29
C SER A 276 -15.47 -4.41 10.62
N SER A 277 -16.21 -3.62 9.81
CA SER A 277 -17.38 -4.08 9.08
C SER A 277 -17.05 -5.19 8.09
N VAL A 278 -15.99 -5.02 7.30
CA VAL A 278 -15.57 -6.00 6.28
C VAL A 278 -14.97 -7.25 6.93
N LEU A 279 -14.21 -7.10 8.00
CA LEU A 279 -13.60 -8.22 8.73
C LEU A 279 -14.59 -9.14 9.46
N LEU A 280 -15.87 -8.78 9.54
CA LEU A 280 -16.93 -9.70 9.97
C LEU A 280 -17.28 -10.76 8.91
N TYR A 281 -16.95 -10.49 7.64
CA TYR A 281 -17.31 -11.34 6.51
C TYR A 281 -16.11 -11.92 5.75
N LEU A 282 -14.93 -11.32 5.91
CA LEU A 282 -13.68 -11.76 5.30
C LEU A 282 -12.64 -12.08 6.39
N ASP A 283 -11.86 -13.11 6.19
CA ASP A 283 -10.80 -13.50 7.13
C ASP A 283 -9.68 -12.47 7.18
N GLU A 284 -9.35 -11.86 6.04
CA GLU A 284 -8.31 -10.84 5.90
C GLU A 284 -8.65 -9.84 4.78
N ILE A 285 -8.07 -8.63 4.89
CA ILE A 285 -8.20 -7.55 3.92
C ILE A 285 -6.82 -6.99 3.55
N LEU A 286 -6.78 -6.27 2.43
CA LEU A 286 -5.65 -5.44 2.04
C LEU A 286 -6.04 -3.97 2.16
N LEU A 287 -5.16 -3.15 2.71
CA LEU A 287 -5.30 -1.69 2.68
C LEU A 287 -4.32 -1.11 1.66
N HIS A 288 -4.82 -0.21 0.82
CA HIS A 288 -4.02 0.76 0.10
C HIS A 288 -4.16 2.11 0.80
N VAL A 289 -3.10 2.52 1.49
CA VAL A 289 -3.11 3.74 2.30
C VAL A 289 -2.48 4.86 1.50
N SER A 290 -3.30 5.85 1.17
CA SER A 290 -2.91 7.13 0.58
C SER A 290 -3.49 8.27 1.43
N ARG A 291 -3.25 9.52 1.04
CA ARG A 291 -3.91 10.67 1.63
C ARG A 291 -4.77 11.36 0.57
N PRO A 292 -6.07 11.07 0.51
CA PRO A 292 -6.96 11.77 -0.40
C PRO A 292 -7.16 13.22 0.07
N VAL A 293 -6.92 14.17 -0.84
CA VAL A 293 -7.21 15.59 -0.60
C VAL A 293 -8.45 15.95 -1.41
N ARG A 294 -9.61 15.79 -0.79
CA ARG A 294 -10.97 15.98 -1.34
C ARG A 294 -11.48 14.85 -2.22
N TRP A 295 -10.63 14.13 -2.93
CA TRP A 295 -10.96 12.94 -3.73
C TRP A 295 -9.73 12.05 -3.89
N ASP A 296 -9.80 11.05 -4.75
CA ASP A 296 -8.69 10.20 -5.17
C ASP A 296 -7.56 11.03 -5.79
N SER A 297 -6.53 11.34 -5.03
CA SER A 297 -5.46 12.25 -5.41
C SER A 297 -4.07 11.79 -4.98
N ASP A 298 -3.98 10.58 -4.43
CA ASP A 298 -2.76 9.80 -4.16
C ASP A 298 -1.60 10.60 -3.54
N HIS A 299 -1.92 11.47 -2.56
CA HIS A 299 -0.90 12.23 -1.86
C HIS A 299 -0.13 11.38 -0.86
N VAL A 300 1.11 11.79 -0.61
CA VAL A 300 1.97 11.17 0.41
C VAL A 300 1.26 11.16 1.76
N VAL A 301 1.28 9.98 2.37
CA VAL A 301 0.70 9.74 3.70
C VAL A 301 1.38 10.60 4.76
N ILE A 302 0.60 11.26 5.59
CA ILE A 302 1.05 12.03 6.75
C ILE A 302 0.31 11.55 8.00
N LEU A 303 0.83 11.87 9.17
CA LEU A 303 0.18 11.54 10.43
C LEU A 303 -0.96 12.52 10.71
N ASP A 304 -2.14 12.21 10.17
CA ASP A 304 -3.39 12.92 10.40
C ASP A 304 -4.39 12.08 11.21
N ASP A 305 -5.57 12.63 11.46
CA ASP A 305 -6.57 11.96 12.30
C ASP A 305 -7.11 10.68 11.65
N GLU A 306 -7.32 10.66 10.33
CA GLU A 306 -7.83 9.46 9.64
C GLU A 306 -6.78 8.34 9.63
N LEU A 307 -5.51 8.65 9.37
CA LEU A 307 -4.45 7.65 9.46
C LEU A 307 -4.36 7.05 10.86
N GLN A 308 -4.52 7.87 11.89
CA GLN A 308 -4.54 7.38 13.27
C GLN A 308 -5.74 6.47 13.54
N MET A 309 -6.91 6.82 13.04
CA MET A 309 -8.11 5.99 13.17
C MET A 309 -7.97 4.67 12.42
N ILE A 310 -7.40 4.66 11.22
CA ILE A 310 -7.06 3.44 10.48
C ILE A 310 -6.14 2.55 11.31
N ALA A 311 -5.05 3.10 11.86
CA ALA A 311 -4.11 2.36 12.69
C ALA A 311 -4.77 1.78 13.97
N ASN A 312 -5.65 2.55 14.59
CA ASN A 312 -6.41 2.08 15.76
C ASN A 312 -7.29 0.88 15.40
N GLU A 313 -8.01 0.94 14.27
CA GLU A 313 -8.86 -0.18 13.83
C GLU A 313 -8.04 -1.41 13.43
N ILE A 314 -6.90 -1.25 12.78
CA ILE A 314 -5.97 -2.36 12.50
C ILE A 314 -5.61 -3.10 13.79
N VAL A 315 -5.22 -2.37 14.83
CA VAL A 315 -4.79 -2.96 16.11
C VAL A 315 -5.99 -3.55 16.87
N ARG A 316 -7.13 -2.88 16.85
CA ARG A 316 -8.35 -3.30 17.58
C ARG A 316 -9.03 -4.51 16.96
N CYS A 317 -9.02 -4.64 15.62
CA CYS A 317 -9.69 -5.72 14.89
C CYS A 317 -8.82 -6.96 14.67
N GLY A 318 -7.50 -6.85 14.91
CA GLY A 318 -6.54 -7.93 14.70
C GLY A 318 -5.57 -7.61 13.56
N ARG A 319 -4.38 -7.17 13.93
CA ARG A 319 -3.32 -6.77 13.00
C ARG A 319 -2.90 -7.86 12.00
N ASP A 320 -3.07 -9.12 12.37
CA ASP A 320 -2.72 -10.27 11.53
C ASP A 320 -3.73 -10.52 10.40
N ARG A 321 -4.88 -9.81 10.44
CA ARG A 321 -5.95 -9.89 9.45
C ARG A 321 -5.94 -8.72 8.47
N VAL A 322 -5.08 -7.72 8.69
CA VAL A 322 -5.01 -6.51 7.89
C VAL A 322 -3.63 -6.38 7.28
N ASN A 323 -3.56 -6.59 5.97
CA ASN A 323 -2.34 -6.39 5.20
C ASN A 323 -2.24 -4.90 4.82
N ILE A 324 -1.10 -4.27 5.06
CA ILE A 324 -0.92 -2.82 4.87
C ILE A 324 0.00 -2.59 3.68
N ALA A 325 -0.51 -1.93 2.64
CA ALA A 325 0.27 -1.40 1.54
C ALA A 325 0.04 0.12 1.43
N LEU A 326 1.03 0.81 0.91
CA LEU A 326 0.92 2.24 0.60
C LEU A 326 0.63 2.40 -0.89
N ASP A 327 -0.18 3.40 -1.24
CA ASP A 327 -0.48 3.74 -2.62
C ASP A 327 -0.57 5.26 -2.80
N TYR A 328 0.55 5.86 -3.18
CA TYR A 328 0.62 7.27 -3.52
C TYR A 328 1.77 7.52 -4.50
N PHE A 329 1.69 8.60 -5.25
CA PHE A 329 2.76 9.05 -6.13
C PHE A 329 2.73 10.56 -6.30
N ASP A 330 3.84 11.19 -5.94
CA ASP A 330 4.02 12.63 -5.97
C ASP A 330 5.38 12.95 -6.62
N ALA A 331 5.34 13.59 -7.78
CA ALA A 331 6.52 14.03 -8.51
C ALA A 331 6.89 15.50 -8.25
N THR A 332 6.30 16.15 -7.25
CA THR A 332 6.63 17.52 -6.85
C THR A 332 7.75 17.59 -5.81
N ILE A 333 8.08 16.46 -5.19
CA ILE A 333 9.06 16.35 -4.12
C ILE A 333 10.06 15.20 -4.38
N ASN A 334 11.11 15.14 -3.58
CA ASN A 334 12.07 14.04 -3.63
C ASN A 334 11.38 12.70 -3.35
N ARG A 335 11.50 11.75 -4.29
CA ARG A 335 10.77 10.45 -4.27
C ARG A 335 11.19 9.55 -3.12
N VAL A 336 12.47 9.56 -2.77
CA VAL A 336 13.02 8.80 -1.65
C VAL A 336 12.49 9.35 -0.32
N ALA A 337 12.39 10.68 -0.22
CA ALA A 337 11.77 11.33 0.95
C ALA A 337 10.29 10.99 1.05
N ALA A 338 9.56 10.96 -0.06
CA ALA A 338 8.15 10.61 -0.07
C ALA A 338 7.91 9.20 0.52
N TRP A 339 8.65 8.20 0.08
CA TRP A 339 8.60 6.84 0.66
C TRP A 339 8.93 6.82 2.15
N ALA A 340 10.02 7.48 2.55
CA ALA A 340 10.44 7.49 3.94
C ALA A 340 9.40 8.17 4.85
N VAL A 341 8.87 9.33 4.43
CA VAL A 341 7.88 10.09 5.21
C VAL A 341 6.57 9.31 5.33
N GLY A 342 6.02 8.82 4.21
CA GLY A 342 4.73 8.13 4.20
C GLY A 342 4.77 6.82 4.99
N THR A 343 5.81 6.00 4.80
CA THR A 343 5.94 4.74 5.55
C THR A 343 6.11 5.00 7.05
N ARG A 344 6.95 5.97 7.42
CA ARG A 344 7.15 6.35 8.84
C ARG A 344 5.89 6.98 9.44
N ALA A 345 5.06 7.68 8.67
CA ALA A 345 3.77 8.20 9.15
C ALA A 345 2.83 7.04 9.53
N MET A 346 2.72 6.02 8.68
CA MET A 346 1.95 4.81 8.98
C MET A 346 2.49 4.09 10.23
N GLN A 347 3.81 3.93 10.35
CA GLN A 347 4.43 3.31 11.51
C GLN A 347 4.22 4.10 12.81
N LYS A 348 4.23 5.43 12.76
CA LYS A 348 3.93 6.29 13.90
C LYS A 348 2.49 6.12 14.36
N ALA A 349 1.55 6.08 13.42
CA ALA A 349 0.15 5.81 13.73
C ALA A 349 -0.04 4.43 14.38
N LEU A 350 0.60 3.39 13.83
CA LEU A 350 0.59 2.04 14.43
C LEU A 350 1.26 2.01 15.82
N CYS A 351 2.37 2.72 16.02
CA CYS A 351 3.02 2.83 17.32
C CYS A 351 2.07 3.42 18.37
N ARG A 352 1.37 4.51 18.04
CA ARG A 352 0.37 5.12 18.93
C ARG A 352 -0.79 4.17 19.20
N ALA A 353 -1.27 3.45 18.18
CA ALA A 353 -2.36 2.48 18.34
C ALA A 353 -1.98 1.30 19.24
N LEU A 354 -0.76 0.79 19.11
CA LEU A 354 -0.23 -0.29 19.96
C LEU A 354 0.01 0.13 21.40
N LEU A 355 0.23 1.41 21.63
CA LEU A 355 0.38 2.01 22.96
C LEU A 355 -0.97 2.45 23.58
N GLU A 356 -2.10 2.09 22.98
CA GLU A 356 -3.43 2.40 23.49
C GLU A 356 -3.70 1.66 24.83
N PRO A 357 -4.04 2.39 25.92
CA PRO A 357 -4.37 1.77 27.19
C PRO A 357 -5.59 0.86 27.13
N PRO A 358 -5.55 -0.34 27.73
CA PRO A 358 -6.71 -1.23 27.82
C PRO A 358 -7.91 -0.60 28.55
N ALA A 359 -7.68 0.48 29.29
CA ALA A 359 -8.72 1.23 29.99
C ALA A 359 -9.78 1.81 29.05
N LEU A 360 -9.43 2.20 27.82
CA LEU A 360 -10.39 2.71 26.84
C LEU A 360 -11.52 1.72 26.56
N LYS A 361 -11.19 0.46 26.27
CA LYS A 361 -12.17 -0.59 26.00
C LYS A 361 -13.00 -0.91 27.25
N ARG A 362 -12.40 -0.86 28.46
CA ARG A 362 -13.13 -1.07 29.71
C ARG A 362 -14.13 0.05 29.99
N MET A 363 -13.76 1.32 29.77
CA MET A 363 -14.65 2.47 29.90
C MET A 363 -15.82 2.37 28.92
N GLU A 364 -15.55 2.04 27.66
CA GLU A 364 -16.57 1.79 26.64
C GLU A 364 -17.58 0.73 27.09
N ALA A 365 -17.09 -0.43 27.52
CA ALA A 365 -17.93 -1.56 27.97
C ALA A 365 -18.74 -1.23 29.22
N ALA A 366 -18.24 -0.32 30.07
CA ALA A 366 -18.94 0.17 31.27
C ALA A 366 -19.92 1.32 30.97
N GLY A 367 -19.99 1.83 29.73
CA GLY A 367 -20.81 3.00 29.38
C GLY A 367 -20.23 4.34 29.87
N ASP A 368 -18.98 4.35 30.34
CA ASP A 368 -18.27 5.58 30.72
C ASP A 368 -17.68 6.29 29.49
N TYR A 369 -18.54 6.84 28.68
CA TYR A 369 -18.16 7.57 27.47
C TYR A 369 -17.41 8.87 27.76
N THR A 370 -17.65 9.50 28.93
CA THR A 370 -16.94 10.69 29.36
C THR A 370 -15.49 10.38 29.70
N GLY A 371 -15.25 9.35 30.52
CA GLY A 371 -13.90 8.89 30.84
C GLY A 371 -13.13 8.45 29.60
N ARG A 372 -13.79 7.69 28.71
CA ARG A 372 -13.22 7.32 27.41
C ARG A 372 -12.79 8.52 26.59
N LEU A 373 -13.62 9.57 26.47
CA LEU A 373 -13.28 10.76 25.70
C LEU A 373 -12.07 11.49 26.30
N VAL A 374 -12.04 11.68 27.63
CA VAL A 374 -10.93 12.33 28.33
C VAL A 374 -9.63 11.55 28.08
N LEU A 375 -9.64 10.24 28.26
CA LEU A 375 -8.46 9.41 28.03
C LEU A 375 -8.03 9.40 26.56
N SER A 376 -8.97 9.40 25.61
CA SER A 376 -8.65 9.48 24.17
C SER A 376 -7.93 10.78 23.80
N GLU A 377 -8.30 11.90 24.42
CA GLU A 377 -7.59 13.18 24.23
C GLU A 377 -6.20 13.16 24.88
N GLU A 378 -6.07 12.57 26.09
CA GLU A 378 -4.77 12.44 26.77
C GLU A 378 -3.77 11.63 25.93
N LEU A 379 -4.23 10.56 25.25
CA LEU A 379 -3.40 9.73 24.38
C LEU A 379 -2.70 10.50 23.25
N LYS A 380 -3.26 11.63 22.82
CA LYS A 380 -2.65 12.44 21.76
C LYS A 380 -1.35 13.10 22.21
N SER A 381 -1.20 13.38 23.49
CA SER A 381 -0.05 14.04 24.11
C SER A 381 0.86 13.10 24.90
N MET A 382 0.52 11.83 25.04
CA MET A 382 1.41 10.83 25.65
C MET A 382 2.74 10.69 24.89
N PRO A 383 3.83 10.28 25.54
CA PRO A 383 5.18 10.33 24.96
C PRO A 383 5.47 9.20 23.94
N TRP A 384 4.56 8.95 23.01
CA TRP A 384 4.68 7.95 21.94
C TRP A 384 5.85 8.27 20.99
N GLU A 385 6.21 9.55 20.82
CA GLU A 385 7.35 9.95 20.00
C GLU A 385 8.66 9.41 20.54
N ALA A 386 8.83 9.37 21.87
CA ALA A 386 10.00 8.79 22.51
C ALA A 386 10.07 7.28 22.25
N ALA A 387 8.94 6.58 22.29
CA ALA A 387 8.85 5.15 21.95
C ALA A 387 9.22 4.92 20.48
N TYR A 388 8.70 5.71 19.55
CA TYR A 388 9.02 5.59 18.14
C TYR A 388 10.50 5.96 17.84
N ALA A 389 11.05 6.98 18.49
CA ALA A 389 12.46 7.33 18.34
C ALA A 389 13.38 6.19 18.84
N TRP A 390 13.03 5.57 19.96
CA TRP A 390 13.71 4.37 20.45
C TRP A 390 13.62 3.20 19.48
N PHE A 391 12.44 2.96 18.89
CA PHE A 391 12.25 1.96 17.86
C PHE A 391 13.15 2.19 16.64
N CYS A 392 13.26 3.43 16.18
CA CYS A 392 14.19 3.80 15.11
C CYS A 392 15.65 3.51 15.48
N LEU A 393 16.07 3.91 16.69
CA LEU A 393 17.43 3.68 17.17
C LEU A 393 17.76 2.19 17.24
N LYS A 394 16.86 1.37 17.75
CA LYS A 394 17.03 -0.10 17.83
C LYS A 394 17.11 -0.76 16.46
N ASN A 395 16.50 -0.18 15.45
CA ASN A 395 16.57 -0.64 14.06
C ASN A 395 17.75 -0.04 13.28
N GLY A 396 18.61 0.76 13.91
CA GLY A 396 19.78 1.36 13.27
C GLY A 396 19.44 2.40 12.18
N VAL A 397 18.26 3.03 12.25
CA VAL A 397 17.82 4.04 11.29
C VAL A 397 17.74 5.42 11.95
N PRO A 398 17.79 6.53 11.18
CA PRO A 398 17.68 7.87 11.74
C PRO A 398 16.39 8.05 12.54
N ALA A 399 16.51 8.37 13.83
CA ALA A 399 15.37 8.61 14.71
C ALA A 399 14.74 9.99 14.46
N GLU A 400 15.56 10.99 14.18
CA GLU A 400 15.17 12.40 14.05
C GLU A 400 15.00 12.84 12.60
N ALA A 401 14.14 13.85 12.39
CA ALA A 401 13.86 14.41 11.07
C ALA A 401 15.11 14.95 10.37
N THR A 402 16.06 15.53 11.12
CA THR A 402 17.35 16.02 10.60
C THR A 402 18.16 14.91 9.97
N GLY A 403 18.29 13.76 10.65
CA GLY A 403 19.02 12.62 10.11
C GLY A 403 18.37 12.03 8.84
N VAL A 404 17.03 12.01 8.77
CA VAL A 404 16.32 11.61 7.55
C VAL A 404 16.59 12.61 6.42
N LEU A 405 16.49 13.91 6.69
CA LEU A 405 16.71 14.95 5.70
C LEU A 405 18.15 14.95 5.18
N ASP A 406 19.13 14.76 6.05
CA ASP A 406 20.56 14.69 5.67
C ASP A 406 20.83 13.48 4.78
N ALA A 407 20.25 12.31 5.10
CA ALA A 407 20.36 11.11 4.27
C ALA A 407 19.75 11.33 2.88
N VAL A 408 18.56 11.94 2.80
CA VAL A 408 17.89 12.28 1.53
C VAL A 408 18.75 13.25 0.71
N ARG A 409 19.22 14.34 1.29
CA ARG A 409 20.03 15.36 0.59
C ARG A 409 21.36 14.81 0.10
N SER A 410 22.02 14.00 0.93
CA SER A 410 23.27 13.34 0.54
C SER A 410 23.05 12.40 -0.65
N TYR A 411 21.97 11.60 -0.62
CA TYR A 411 21.65 10.72 -1.74
C TYR A 411 21.29 11.50 -3.00
N GLU A 412 20.52 12.56 -2.88
CA GLU A 412 20.17 13.43 -3.99
C GLU A 412 21.43 14.02 -4.64
N GLN A 413 22.32 14.60 -3.85
CA GLN A 413 23.56 15.19 -4.34
C GLN A 413 24.48 14.16 -5.00
N ASN A 414 24.57 12.95 -4.46
CA ASN A 414 25.53 11.96 -4.90
C ASN A 414 24.99 11.03 -6.00
N VAL A 415 23.68 10.84 -6.10
CA VAL A 415 23.05 9.85 -6.98
C VAL A 415 22.01 10.48 -7.90
N THR A 416 20.86 10.95 -7.37
CA THR A 416 19.72 11.28 -8.22
C THR A 416 19.92 12.54 -9.03
N SER A 417 20.69 13.54 -8.56
CA SER A 417 21.04 14.74 -9.35
C SER A 417 21.89 14.44 -10.58
N LYS A 418 22.48 13.24 -10.66
CA LYS A 418 23.30 12.82 -11.81
C LYS A 418 22.48 12.08 -12.89
N ARG A 419 21.19 11.90 -12.65
CA ARG A 419 20.25 11.29 -13.59
C ARG A 419 19.66 12.41 -14.46
N ALA A 420 20.37 12.78 -15.52
CA ALA A 420 19.89 13.77 -16.49
C ALA A 420 18.89 13.13 -17.46
#